data_db6fa68d922aba876617c966f2f7922e
#
_entry.id   db6fa68d922aba876617c966f2f7922e
#
_cell.length_a   1.000
_cell.length_b   1.000
_cell.length_c   1.000
_cell.angle_alpha   90.00
_cell.angle_beta   90.00
_cell.angle_gamma   90.00
#
_symmetry.space_group_name_H-M   'P 1'
#
loop_
_entity.id
_entity.type
_entity.pdbx_description
1 polymer ?
#
loop_
_entity_poly.entity_id
_entity_poly.type
_entity_poly.pdbx_seq_one_letter_code
_entity_poly.pdbx_strand_id
1 'polypeptide(L)'
;STTKLKNFDGIKRAKVVDYSLWLIRSIACQHVSNTPGGWGETWQSALWSTTTAQAAWLLWGDLNSDEKAIVANMVQAEANAVAKRGPRYFRDRAGVELTPGNSQSDEVSWDLLAPAMAQAMFTKNADLKEWKKSAIALAIAAFSRPGDLTKTQSVNGINIALRLPGTNANEDGTVTNHGIVNPDYTQNVQHLWWAATLLRAAKIPVPEAFFYNADIVYRGLSVVQFESPPYAAPGGTVYQPLGQIYYPMGISWGVRRPATFVGVDGFANVYSAPDTNAGEFLAAHARDTRALQLRWKDGRIYADGNTEDSYKLGKEEYAMQQLALAWWAGSWKFGPKMQVDYSAYPNVRLDRGY
;
A
#
# COMPACT_ATOMS: atom_id res chain seq x y z
N SER A 1 -19.38 10.39 11.55
CA SER A 1 -20.14 11.51 10.97
C SER A 1 -19.15 12.59 10.54
N THR A 2 -18.76 12.56 9.28
CA THR A 2 -17.84 13.49 8.61
C THR A 2 -18.41 14.90 8.46
N THR A 3 -19.66 15.12 8.83
CA THR A 3 -20.39 16.38 8.68
C THR A 3 -19.97 17.49 9.64
N LYS A 4 -19.08 17.22 10.61
CA LYS A 4 -18.73 18.21 11.64
C LYS A 4 -17.37 18.88 11.50
N LEU A 5 -16.51 18.46 10.57
CA LEU A 5 -15.29 19.19 10.25
C LEU A 5 -15.62 20.36 9.31
N LYS A 6 -16.08 21.46 9.88
CA LYS A 6 -16.49 22.64 9.10
C LYS A 6 -15.31 23.44 8.54
N ASN A 7 -14.16 23.44 9.23
CA ASN A 7 -12.96 24.17 8.83
C ASN A 7 -11.72 23.38 9.26
N PHE A 8 -10.71 23.36 8.41
CA PHE A 8 -9.36 22.86 8.68
C PHE A 8 -8.47 24.11 8.79
N ASP A 9 -8.02 24.48 9.97
CA ASP A 9 -7.13 25.62 10.21
C ASP A 9 -7.43 26.87 9.35
N GLY A 10 -8.71 27.28 9.33
CA GLY A 10 -9.18 28.40 8.52
C GLY A 10 -9.48 28.07 7.04
N ILE A 11 -9.12 26.87 6.55
CA ILE A 11 -9.46 26.45 5.18
C ILE A 11 -10.87 25.84 5.18
N LYS A 12 -11.76 26.40 4.39
CA LYS A 12 -13.13 25.87 4.22
C LYS A 12 -13.06 24.48 3.58
N ARG A 13 -13.88 23.53 4.07
CA ARG A 13 -14.01 22.17 3.51
C ARG A 13 -14.24 22.19 1.98
N ALA A 14 -15.07 23.12 1.49
CA ALA A 14 -15.33 23.25 0.06
C ALA A 14 -14.04 23.46 -0.74
N LYS A 15 -13.12 24.32 -0.28
CA LYS A 15 -11.84 24.54 -0.95
C LYS A 15 -10.96 23.28 -0.99
N VAL A 16 -10.98 22.47 0.08
CA VAL A 16 -10.25 21.18 0.10
C VAL A 16 -10.85 20.20 -0.91
N VAL A 17 -12.19 20.13 -0.98
CA VAL A 17 -12.89 19.30 -1.97
C VAL A 17 -12.55 19.76 -3.39
N ASP A 18 -12.63 21.06 -3.69
CA ASP A 18 -12.31 21.62 -5.01
C ASP A 18 -10.87 21.28 -5.43
N TYR A 19 -9.91 21.42 -4.51
CA TYR A 19 -8.52 21.02 -4.77
C TYR A 19 -8.37 19.52 -5.04
N SER A 20 -9.06 18.69 -4.25
CA SER A 20 -9.04 17.24 -4.42
C SER A 20 -9.63 16.83 -5.76
N LEU A 21 -10.74 17.43 -6.17
CA LEU A 21 -11.36 17.21 -7.48
C LEU A 21 -10.43 17.63 -8.62
N TRP A 22 -9.78 18.79 -8.49
CA TRP A 22 -8.80 19.24 -9.48
C TRP A 22 -7.62 18.26 -9.62
N LEU A 23 -7.06 17.75 -8.52
CA LEU A 23 -6.00 16.76 -8.55
C LEU A 23 -6.46 15.44 -9.19
N ILE A 24 -7.63 14.92 -8.79
CA ILE A 24 -8.22 13.70 -9.36
C ILE A 24 -8.36 13.82 -10.87
N ARG A 25 -8.95 14.94 -11.36
CA ARG A 25 -9.10 15.23 -12.80
C ARG A 25 -7.76 15.26 -13.51
N SER A 26 -6.81 16.03 -12.99
CA SER A 26 -5.50 16.21 -13.61
C SER A 26 -4.74 14.88 -13.71
N ILE A 27 -4.72 14.09 -12.66
CA ILE A 27 -4.00 12.82 -12.62
C ILE A 27 -4.69 11.80 -13.54
N ALA A 28 -6.00 11.62 -13.42
CA ALA A 28 -6.73 10.65 -14.24
C ALA A 28 -6.73 11.02 -15.73
N CYS A 29 -6.88 12.31 -16.07
CA CYS A 29 -6.83 12.77 -17.46
C CYS A 29 -5.49 12.48 -18.12
N GLN A 30 -4.37 12.65 -17.38
CA GLN A 30 -3.03 12.42 -17.91
C GLN A 30 -2.61 10.94 -17.92
N HIS A 31 -3.46 10.04 -17.47
CA HIS A 31 -3.18 8.61 -17.57
C HIS A 31 -3.21 8.14 -19.03
N VAL A 32 -2.36 7.19 -19.37
CA VAL A 32 -2.18 6.67 -20.74
C VAL A 32 -3.48 6.15 -21.38
N SER A 33 -4.44 5.67 -20.58
CA SER A 33 -5.76 5.24 -21.06
C SER A 33 -6.66 6.39 -21.51
N ASN A 34 -6.36 7.62 -21.11
CA ASN A 34 -7.12 8.82 -21.45
C ASN A 34 -6.34 9.79 -22.36
N THR A 35 -5.01 9.78 -22.25
CA THR A 35 -4.14 10.67 -23.03
C THR A 35 -2.96 9.87 -23.61
N PRO A 36 -2.81 9.80 -24.95
CA PRO A 36 -1.66 9.13 -25.56
C PRO A 36 -0.33 9.70 -25.05
N GLY A 37 0.60 8.83 -24.65
CA GLY A 37 1.89 9.23 -24.08
C GLY A 37 1.82 9.69 -22.62
N GLY A 38 0.66 9.55 -21.98
CA GLY A 38 0.49 9.82 -20.56
C GLY A 38 1.20 8.80 -19.67
N TRP A 39 1.10 9.00 -18.35
CA TRP A 39 1.63 8.08 -17.35
C TRP A 39 0.74 6.84 -17.22
N GLY A 40 1.29 5.74 -16.70
CA GLY A 40 0.54 4.52 -16.41
C GLY A 40 1.25 3.26 -16.90
N GLU A 41 0.72 2.11 -16.51
CA GLU A 41 1.14 0.77 -16.91
C GLU A 41 2.63 0.45 -16.62
N THR A 42 3.25 1.21 -15.74
CA THR A 42 4.67 1.13 -15.39
C THR A 42 4.86 0.87 -13.90
N TRP A 43 6.08 0.91 -13.48
CA TRP A 43 6.61 0.54 -12.18
C TRP A 43 5.71 0.85 -10.96
N GLN A 44 5.39 2.10 -10.64
CA GLN A 44 4.54 2.46 -9.48
C GLN A 44 3.11 2.87 -9.85
N SER A 45 2.74 2.78 -11.11
CA SER A 45 1.47 3.34 -11.59
C SER A 45 0.24 2.71 -10.90
N ALA A 46 0.31 1.44 -10.53
CA ALA A 46 -0.75 0.77 -9.77
C ALA A 46 -1.03 1.45 -8.42
N LEU A 47 0.01 1.87 -7.69
CA LEU A 47 -0.12 2.61 -6.43
C LEU A 47 -0.72 4.00 -6.65
N TRP A 48 -0.25 4.73 -7.66
CA TRP A 48 -0.73 6.08 -7.97
C TRP A 48 -2.18 6.07 -8.45
N SER A 49 -2.52 5.12 -9.32
CA SER A 49 -3.88 4.91 -9.80
C SER A 49 -4.82 4.57 -8.64
N THR A 50 -4.43 3.65 -7.76
CA THR A 50 -5.26 3.26 -6.61
C THR A 50 -5.48 4.43 -5.65
N THR A 51 -4.44 5.21 -5.34
CA THR A 51 -4.56 6.39 -4.46
C THR A 51 -5.54 7.40 -5.06
N THR A 52 -5.41 7.70 -6.36
CA THR A 52 -6.30 8.61 -7.08
C THR A 52 -7.73 8.08 -7.13
N ALA A 53 -7.89 6.79 -7.44
CA ALA A 53 -9.20 6.13 -7.52
C ALA A 53 -9.91 6.08 -6.16
N GLN A 54 -9.18 5.84 -5.07
CA GLN A 54 -9.76 5.87 -3.73
C GLN A 54 -10.24 7.28 -3.36
N ALA A 55 -9.47 8.32 -3.68
CA ALA A 55 -9.90 9.70 -3.49
C ALA A 55 -11.15 10.03 -4.33
N ALA A 56 -11.15 9.60 -5.59
CA ALA A 56 -12.31 9.75 -6.48
C ALA A 56 -13.53 9.00 -5.94
N TRP A 57 -13.35 7.80 -5.41
CA TRP A 57 -14.43 7.01 -4.83
C TRP A 57 -15.07 7.71 -3.62
N LEU A 58 -14.25 8.32 -2.75
CA LEU A 58 -14.73 9.11 -1.61
C LEU A 58 -15.51 10.35 -2.04
N LEU A 59 -15.18 10.94 -3.18
CA LEU A 59 -15.80 12.14 -3.74
C LEU A 59 -16.69 11.85 -4.97
N TRP A 60 -17.11 10.59 -5.14
CA TRP A 60 -17.80 10.14 -6.37
C TRP A 60 -19.05 10.94 -6.70
N GLY A 61 -19.77 11.39 -5.69
CA GLY A 61 -20.95 12.23 -5.86
C GLY A 61 -20.67 13.65 -6.37
N ASP A 62 -19.43 14.12 -6.18
CA ASP A 62 -18.99 15.46 -6.60
C ASP A 62 -18.34 15.47 -8.00
N LEU A 63 -18.08 14.29 -8.59
CA LEU A 63 -17.57 14.15 -9.96
C LEU A 63 -18.70 14.18 -10.99
N ASN A 64 -18.46 14.84 -12.13
CA ASN A 64 -19.37 14.75 -13.28
C ASN A 64 -19.16 13.45 -14.07
N SER A 65 -19.95 13.25 -15.15
CA SER A 65 -19.92 12.01 -15.96
C SER A 65 -18.56 11.77 -16.63
N ASP A 66 -17.95 12.82 -17.19
CA ASP A 66 -16.68 12.71 -17.92
C ASP A 66 -15.53 12.42 -16.95
N GLU A 67 -15.52 13.05 -15.80
CA GLU A 67 -14.55 12.81 -14.73
C GLU A 67 -14.64 11.37 -14.17
N LYS A 68 -15.85 10.88 -14.01
CA LYS A 68 -16.10 9.48 -13.63
C LYS A 68 -15.56 8.52 -14.70
N ALA A 69 -15.77 8.85 -15.97
CA ALA A 69 -15.30 8.02 -17.09
C ALA A 69 -13.77 7.94 -17.14
N ILE A 70 -13.06 9.06 -17.03
CA ILE A 70 -11.58 9.05 -17.05
C ILE A 70 -10.99 8.33 -15.85
N VAL A 71 -11.60 8.40 -14.66
CA VAL A 71 -11.19 7.62 -13.49
C VAL A 71 -11.43 6.14 -13.74
N ALA A 72 -12.59 5.76 -14.29
CA ALA A 72 -12.92 4.38 -14.61
C ALA A 72 -11.93 3.78 -15.62
N ASN A 73 -11.59 4.54 -16.67
CA ASN A 73 -10.62 4.14 -17.68
C ASN A 73 -9.24 3.86 -17.04
N MET A 74 -8.74 4.78 -16.21
CA MET A 74 -7.47 4.65 -15.51
C MET A 74 -7.42 3.38 -14.66
N VAL A 75 -8.45 3.14 -13.84
CA VAL A 75 -8.48 2.00 -12.91
C VAL A 75 -8.51 0.67 -13.65
N GLN A 76 -9.34 0.56 -14.70
CA GLN A 76 -9.44 -0.66 -15.49
C GLN A 76 -8.14 -0.94 -16.27
N ALA A 77 -7.54 0.10 -16.85
CA ALA A 77 -6.28 0.00 -17.58
C ALA A 77 -5.16 -0.53 -16.69
N GLU A 78 -4.97 0.06 -15.52
CA GLU A 78 -3.94 -0.40 -14.58
C GLU A 78 -4.19 -1.82 -14.07
N ALA A 79 -5.43 -2.17 -13.75
CA ALA A 79 -5.77 -3.52 -13.31
C ALA A 79 -5.50 -4.57 -14.40
N ASN A 80 -5.78 -4.25 -15.67
CA ASN A 80 -5.51 -5.11 -16.81
C ASN A 80 -4.01 -5.24 -17.10
N ALA A 81 -3.27 -4.13 -17.05
CA ALA A 81 -1.82 -4.13 -17.22
C ALA A 81 -1.13 -4.98 -16.15
N VAL A 82 -1.53 -4.84 -14.90
CA VAL A 82 -1.03 -5.66 -13.79
C VAL A 82 -1.41 -7.13 -13.95
N ALA A 83 -2.65 -7.44 -14.32
CA ALA A 83 -3.10 -8.82 -14.54
C ALA A 83 -2.30 -9.52 -15.65
N LYS A 84 -1.93 -8.78 -16.69
CA LYS A 84 -1.08 -9.26 -17.80
C LYS A 84 0.37 -9.46 -17.36
N ARG A 85 0.93 -8.56 -16.56
CA ARG A 85 2.32 -8.60 -16.09
C ARG A 85 2.55 -9.75 -15.11
N GLY A 86 1.63 -9.96 -14.17
CA GLY A 86 1.74 -10.94 -13.10
C GLY A 86 2.80 -10.61 -12.04
N PRO A 87 2.98 -11.50 -11.05
CA PRO A 87 3.95 -11.28 -9.97
C PRO A 87 5.39 -11.49 -10.42
N ARG A 88 6.30 -10.76 -9.76
CA ARG A 88 7.75 -10.86 -9.89
C ARG A 88 8.36 -11.43 -8.61
N TYR A 89 9.62 -11.88 -8.66
CA TYR A 89 10.27 -12.52 -7.53
C TYR A 89 11.71 -12.02 -7.36
N PHE A 90 12.13 -11.90 -6.12
CA PHE A 90 13.49 -11.55 -5.73
C PHE A 90 14.45 -12.72 -5.93
N ARG A 91 14.04 -13.93 -5.46
CA ARG A 91 14.85 -15.16 -5.57
C ARG A 91 14.04 -16.23 -6.29
N ASP A 92 14.74 -17.05 -7.06
CA ASP A 92 14.16 -18.26 -7.64
C ASP A 92 14.00 -19.37 -6.58
N ARG A 93 13.56 -20.56 -7.01
CA ARG A 93 13.37 -21.71 -6.11
C ARG A 93 14.69 -22.27 -5.55
N ALA A 94 15.83 -22.01 -6.17
CA ALA A 94 17.16 -22.38 -5.69
C ALA A 94 17.77 -21.34 -4.73
N GLY A 95 17.08 -20.21 -4.52
CA GLY A 95 17.55 -19.11 -3.68
C GLY A 95 18.47 -18.12 -4.40
N VAL A 96 18.63 -18.24 -5.72
CA VAL A 96 19.44 -17.33 -6.52
C VAL A 96 18.69 -16.00 -6.68
N GLU A 97 19.34 -14.90 -6.37
CA GLU A 97 18.76 -13.57 -6.53
C GLU A 97 18.62 -13.21 -8.02
N LEU A 98 17.40 -12.96 -8.45
CA LEU A 98 17.06 -12.52 -9.80
C LEU A 98 17.31 -11.02 -9.99
N THR A 99 17.21 -10.27 -8.92
CA THR A 99 17.48 -8.83 -8.81
C THR A 99 18.38 -8.60 -7.60
N PRO A 100 19.71 -8.60 -7.74
CA PRO A 100 20.64 -8.58 -6.62
C PRO A 100 20.35 -7.47 -5.60
N GLY A 101 20.14 -7.86 -4.34
CA GLY A 101 19.88 -6.97 -3.23
C GLY A 101 18.51 -6.27 -3.26
N ASN A 102 17.64 -6.55 -4.24
CA ASN A 102 16.35 -5.85 -4.39
C ASN A 102 15.17 -6.83 -4.44
N SER A 103 14.51 -6.98 -3.32
CA SER A 103 13.21 -7.65 -3.24
C SER A 103 12.19 -6.99 -4.18
N GLN A 104 11.25 -7.79 -4.67
CA GLN A 104 10.12 -7.30 -5.44
C GLN A 104 8.85 -7.17 -4.59
N SER A 105 8.96 -7.29 -3.26
CA SER A 105 7.80 -7.29 -2.35
C SER A 105 7.01 -5.99 -2.37
N ASP A 106 7.69 -4.85 -2.45
CA ASP A 106 7.07 -3.54 -2.57
C ASP A 106 6.30 -3.40 -3.89
N GLU A 107 6.96 -3.68 -5.02
CA GLU A 107 6.36 -3.55 -6.34
C GLU A 107 5.19 -4.51 -6.54
N VAL A 108 5.31 -5.77 -6.08
CA VAL A 108 4.24 -6.76 -6.18
C VAL A 108 3.07 -6.39 -5.26
N SER A 109 3.35 -5.82 -4.08
CA SER A 109 2.29 -5.34 -3.18
C SER A 109 1.60 -4.07 -3.70
N TRP A 110 2.30 -3.17 -4.40
CA TRP A 110 1.66 -2.06 -5.10
C TRP A 110 0.79 -2.54 -6.26
N ASP A 111 1.30 -3.50 -7.04
CA ASP A 111 0.57 -4.10 -8.14
C ASP A 111 -0.75 -4.72 -7.67
N LEU A 112 -0.79 -5.36 -6.49
CA LEU A 112 -2.01 -5.91 -5.88
C LEU A 112 -3.14 -4.87 -5.74
N LEU A 113 -2.79 -3.61 -5.48
CA LEU A 113 -3.78 -2.57 -5.20
C LEU A 113 -4.68 -2.27 -6.41
N ALA A 114 -4.14 -2.30 -7.63
CA ALA A 114 -4.90 -1.97 -8.83
C ALA A 114 -6.04 -2.98 -9.10
N PRO A 115 -5.81 -4.30 -9.19
CA PRO A 115 -6.91 -5.24 -9.35
C PRO A 115 -7.85 -5.31 -8.14
N ALA A 116 -7.38 -5.00 -6.91
CA ALA A 116 -8.26 -4.89 -5.75
C ALA A 116 -9.21 -3.68 -5.87
N MET A 117 -8.68 -2.52 -6.28
CA MET A 117 -9.47 -1.32 -6.51
C MET A 117 -10.48 -1.52 -7.65
N ALA A 118 -10.05 -2.14 -8.75
CA ALA A 118 -10.93 -2.45 -9.88
C ALA A 118 -12.08 -3.38 -9.46
N GLN A 119 -11.81 -4.42 -8.66
CA GLN A 119 -12.85 -5.28 -8.10
C GLN A 119 -13.83 -4.51 -7.21
N ALA A 120 -13.32 -3.59 -6.38
CA ALA A 120 -14.15 -2.77 -5.50
C ALA A 120 -15.09 -1.86 -6.29
N MET A 121 -14.62 -1.29 -7.39
CA MET A 121 -15.38 -0.35 -8.21
C MET A 121 -16.26 -1.03 -9.27
N PHE A 122 -15.84 -2.13 -9.89
CA PHE A 122 -16.47 -2.70 -11.11
C PHE A 122 -16.94 -4.14 -10.92
N THR A 123 -17.91 -4.36 -10.05
CA THR A 123 -18.37 -5.71 -9.66
C THR A 123 -19.03 -6.53 -10.80
N LYS A 124 -19.34 -5.90 -11.92
CA LYS A 124 -19.96 -6.55 -13.10
C LYS A 124 -19.07 -6.49 -14.35
N ASN A 125 -17.78 -6.11 -14.21
CA ASN A 125 -16.87 -6.01 -15.35
C ASN A 125 -16.54 -7.38 -15.94
N ALA A 126 -16.30 -7.45 -17.26
CA ALA A 126 -15.92 -8.68 -17.96
C ALA A 126 -14.59 -9.27 -17.45
N ASP A 127 -13.64 -8.40 -17.05
CA ASP A 127 -12.30 -8.78 -16.62
C ASP A 127 -12.24 -9.13 -15.11
N LEU A 128 -13.37 -9.07 -14.40
CA LEU A 128 -13.44 -9.29 -12.95
C LEU A 128 -12.80 -10.62 -12.51
N LYS A 129 -12.96 -11.67 -13.31
CA LYS A 129 -12.38 -12.99 -13.01
C LYS A 129 -10.84 -12.95 -13.04
N GLU A 130 -10.28 -12.28 -14.04
CA GLU A 130 -8.82 -12.16 -14.17
C GLU A 130 -8.24 -11.24 -13.08
N TRP A 131 -8.92 -10.14 -12.72
CA TRP A 131 -8.51 -9.29 -11.59
C TRP A 131 -8.50 -10.06 -10.28
N LYS A 132 -9.51 -10.90 -10.00
CA LYS A 132 -9.54 -11.76 -8.81
C LYS A 132 -8.37 -12.73 -8.77
N LYS A 133 -8.12 -13.41 -9.89
CA LYS A 133 -7.00 -14.35 -10.02
C LYS A 133 -5.65 -13.66 -9.85
N SER A 134 -5.47 -12.51 -10.50
CA SER A 134 -4.26 -11.69 -10.39
C SER A 134 -4.03 -11.21 -8.97
N ALA A 135 -5.05 -10.65 -8.30
CA ALA A 135 -4.93 -10.18 -6.94
C ALA A 135 -4.51 -11.28 -5.95
N ILE A 136 -5.07 -12.50 -6.07
CA ILE A 136 -4.67 -13.64 -5.24
C ILE A 136 -3.21 -14.03 -5.50
N ALA A 137 -2.79 -14.10 -6.77
CA ALA A 137 -1.42 -14.46 -7.14
C ALA A 137 -0.41 -13.42 -6.62
N LEU A 138 -0.72 -12.13 -6.76
CA LEU A 138 0.12 -11.02 -6.28
C LEU A 138 0.22 -11.03 -4.75
N ALA A 139 -0.89 -11.24 -4.04
CA ALA A 139 -0.91 -11.28 -2.59
C ALA A 139 -0.04 -12.43 -2.03
N ILE A 140 -0.11 -13.62 -2.64
CA ILE A 140 0.73 -14.76 -2.25
C ILE A 140 2.21 -14.47 -2.54
N ALA A 141 2.51 -13.87 -3.68
CA ALA A 141 3.88 -13.61 -4.12
C ALA A 141 4.57 -12.49 -3.34
N ALA A 142 3.84 -11.42 -2.97
CA ALA A 142 4.39 -10.20 -2.41
C ALA A 142 5.35 -10.44 -1.22
N PHE A 143 4.96 -11.35 -0.31
CA PHE A 143 5.76 -11.68 0.87
C PHE A 143 5.97 -13.19 1.00
N SER A 144 6.13 -13.89 -0.13
CA SER A 144 6.52 -15.30 -0.15
C SER A 144 7.92 -15.49 0.43
N ARG A 145 8.09 -16.55 1.24
CA ARG A 145 9.30 -16.86 1.99
C ARG A 145 9.92 -18.19 1.52
N PRO A 146 11.21 -18.44 1.77
CA PRO A 146 11.86 -19.70 1.40
C PRO A 146 11.09 -20.96 1.89
N GLY A 147 10.62 -20.98 3.13
CA GLY A 147 9.85 -22.09 3.67
C GLY A 147 8.52 -22.35 2.95
N ASP A 148 7.97 -21.37 2.24
CA ASP A 148 6.72 -21.52 1.48
C ASP A 148 6.89 -22.42 0.25
N LEU A 149 8.11 -22.56 -0.27
CA LEU A 149 8.41 -23.40 -1.45
C LEU A 149 8.23 -24.90 -1.20
N THR A 150 8.13 -25.31 0.07
CA THR A 150 7.95 -26.71 0.48
C THR A 150 6.61 -26.95 1.18
N LYS A 151 5.84 -25.90 1.48
CA LYS A 151 4.55 -26.02 2.18
C LYS A 151 3.48 -26.66 1.32
N THR A 152 2.83 -27.68 1.84
CA THR A 152 1.65 -28.32 1.21
C THR A 152 0.36 -27.54 1.41
N GLN A 153 0.40 -26.42 2.12
CA GLN A 153 -0.76 -25.56 2.41
C GLN A 153 -1.37 -25.02 1.13
N SER A 154 -2.71 -25.00 1.11
CA SER A 154 -3.47 -24.30 0.07
C SER A 154 -4.03 -22.99 0.62
N VAL A 155 -3.95 -21.94 -0.17
CA VAL A 155 -4.52 -20.60 0.09
C VAL A 155 -5.43 -20.23 -1.07
N ASN A 156 -6.69 -19.95 -0.80
CA ASN A 156 -7.72 -19.76 -1.84
C ASN A 156 -7.75 -20.90 -2.88
N GLY A 157 -7.54 -22.16 -2.45
CA GLY A 157 -7.49 -23.32 -3.32
C GLY A 157 -6.21 -23.48 -4.15
N ILE A 158 -5.22 -22.62 -3.95
CA ILE A 158 -3.91 -22.67 -4.61
C ILE A 158 -2.92 -23.39 -3.70
N ASN A 159 -2.36 -24.49 -4.15
CA ASN A 159 -1.23 -25.13 -3.46
C ASN A 159 0.02 -24.25 -3.61
N ILE A 160 0.49 -23.72 -2.48
CA ILE A 160 1.55 -22.70 -2.45
C ILE A 160 2.86 -23.25 -3.04
N ALA A 161 3.33 -24.40 -2.56
CA ALA A 161 4.61 -24.97 -3.00
C ALA A 161 4.65 -25.27 -4.51
N LEU A 162 3.51 -25.62 -5.11
CA LEU A 162 3.44 -25.92 -6.53
C LEU A 162 3.35 -24.66 -7.41
N ARG A 163 2.93 -23.53 -6.84
CA ARG A 163 2.64 -22.30 -7.60
C ARG A 163 3.70 -21.23 -7.48
N LEU A 164 4.52 -21.24 -6.44
CA LEU A 164 5.57 -20.24 -6.25
C LEU A 164 6.83 -20.61 -7.05
N PRO A 165 7.22 -19.84 -8.07
CA PRO A 165 8.48 -20.00 -8.77
C PRO A 165 9.66 -19.39 -8.01
N GLY A 166 9.39 -18.62 -6.93
CA GLY A 166 10.40 -17.90 -6.17
C GLY A 166 9.84 -17.24 -4.92
N THR A 167 10.64 -16.39 -4.29
CA THR A 167 10.33 -15.74 -3.02
C THR A 167 10.69 -14.25 -3.03
N ASN A 168 10.04 -13.47 -2.14
CA ASN A 168 10.26 -12.02 -2.02
C ASN A 168 10.66 -11.56 -0.61
N ALA A 169 10.33 -12.30 0.43
CA ALA A 169 10.72 -11.98 1.81
C ALA A 169 11.78 -12.96 2.33
N ASN A 170 12.48 -12.57 3.38
CA ASN A 170 13.34 -13.45 4.16
C ASN A 170 12.48 -14.41 5.01
N GLU A 171 13.09 -15.49 5.53
CA GLU A 171 12.34 -16.49 6.29
C GLU A 171 11.72 -15.93 7.57
N ASP A 172 12.35 -14.95 8.19
CA ASP A 172 11.89 -14.26 9.40
C ASP A 172 10.82 -13.17 9.13
N GLY A 173 10.43 -12.97 7.89
CA GLY A 173 9.46 -11.96 7.48
C GLY A 173 10.04 -10.58 7.16
N THR A 174 11.34 -10.37 7.38
CA THR A 174 11.99 -9.13 6.95
C THR A 174 12.15 -9.07 5.44
N VAL A 175 12.36 -7.87 4.91
CA VAL A 175 12.54 -7.64 3.47
C VAL A 175 13.93 -7.08 3.22
N THR A 176 14.65 -7.68 2.27
CA THR A 176 15.93 -7.15 1.75
C THR A 176 15.64 -6.25 0.56
N ASN A 177 16.06 -4.99 0.63
CA ASN A 177 15.99 -4.07 -0.51
C ASN A 177 17.13 -3.05 -0.42
N HIS A 178 17.64 -2.60 -1.57
CA HIS A 178 18.87 -1.79 -1.68
C HIS A 178 20.10 -2.45 -1.01
N GLY A 179 20.16 -3.77 -1.01
CA GLY A 179 21.27 -4.54 -0.42
C GLY A 179 21.25 -4.65 1.10
N ILE A 180 20.21 -4.18 1.77
CA ILE A 180 20.07 -4.17 3.23
C ILE A 180 18.76 -4.80 3.68
N VAL A 181 18.69 -5.29 4.91
CA VAL A 181 17.41 -5.51 5.60
C VAL A 181 16.76 -4.14 5.80
N ASN A 182 15.62 -3.94 5.16
CA ASN A 182 15.04 -2.61 4.99
C ASN A 182 13.67 -2.48 5.65
N PRO A 183 13.58 -1.79 6.81
CA PRO A 183 12.30 -1.56 7.47
C PRO A 183 11.27 -0.84 6.61
N ASP A 184 11.70 0.14 5.78
CA ASP A 184 10.82 0.91 4.89
C ASP A 184 10.18 0.05 3.80
N TYR A 185 10.74 -1.13 3.50
CA TYR A 185 10.17 -2.09 2.57
C TYR A 185 9.40 -3.21 3.27
N THR A 186 9.83 -3.61 4.46
CA THR A 186 9.09 -4.58 5.29
C THR A 186 7.68 -4.05 5.64
N GLN A 187 7.54 -2.75 5.91
CA GLN A 187 6.24 -2.14 6.21
C GLN A 187 5.25 -2.15 5.02
N ASN A 188 5.71 -2.43 3.79
CA ASN A 188 4.83 -2.51 2.62
C ASN A 188 3.80 -3.66 2.70
N VAL A 189 3.91 -4.53 3.70
CA VAL A 189 2.84 -5.49 4.05
C VAL A 189 1.48 -4.81 4.25
N GLN A 190 1.45 -3.54 4.61
CA GLN A 190 0.23 -2.75 4.70
C GLN A 190 -0.62 -2.77 3.42
N HIS A 191 -0.01 -2.95 2.24
CA HIS A 191 -0.74 -2.94 0.98
C HIS A 191 -1.67 -4.15 0.84
N LEU A 192 -1.33 -5.30 1.44
CA LEU A 192 -2.22 -6.45 1.52
C LEU A 192 -3.49 -6.09 2.30
N TRP A 193 -3.33 -5.44 3.43
CA TRP A 193 -4.44 -5.02 4.29
C TRP A 193 -5.20 -3.82 3.70
N TRP A 194 -4.52 -2.93 3.00
CA TRP A 194 -5.17 -1.86 2.24
C TRP A 194 -6.09 -2.46 1.17
N ALA A 195 -5.61 -3.41 0.37
CA ALA A 195 -6.41 -4.14 -0.60
C ALA A 195 -7.61 -4.85 0.07
N ALA A 196 -7.41 -5.50 1.23
CA ALA A 196 -8.47 -6.10 2.01
C ALA A 196 -9.53 -5.06 2.44
N THR A 197 -9.08 -3.88 2.86
CA THR A 197 -9.97 -2.78 3.28
C THR A 197 -10.78 -2.24 2.11
N LEU A 198 -10.20 -2.12 0.91
CA LEU A 198 -10.93 -1.73 -0.30
C LEU A 198 -12.08 -2.71 -0.61
N LEU A 199 -11.81 -4.01 -0.57
CA LEU A 199 -12.84 -5.02 -0.82
C LEU A 199 -13.92 -5.01 0.29
N ARG A 200 -13.55 -4.88 1.56
CA ARG A 200 -14.51 -4.73 2.66
C ARG A 200 -15.39 -3.50 2.49
N ALA A 201 -14.79 -2.38 2.07
CA ALA A 201 -15.50 -1.15 1.78
C ALA A 201 -16.56 -1.33 0.70
N ALA A 202 -16.24 -2.11 -0.32
CA ALA A 202 -17.17 -2.49 -1.38
C ALA A 202 -18.10 -3.64 -1.01
N LYS A 203 -18.02 -4.19 0.22
CA LYS A 203 -18.76 -5.38 0.70
C LYS A 203 -18.51 -6.64 -0.13
N ILE A 204 -17.30 -6.79 -0.64
CA ILE A 204 -16.82 -7.95 -1.37
C ILE A 204 -16.07 -8.86 -0.39
N PRO A 205 -16.26 -10.18 -0.43
CA PRO A 205 -15.47 -11.10 0.38
C PRO A 205 -13.98 -10.95 0.10
N VAL A 206 -13.18 -10.83 1.17
CA VAL A 206 -11.73 -10.69 1.08
C VAL A 206 -11.10 -12.06 0.91
N PRO A 207 -10.23 -12.26 -0.10
CA PRO A 207 -9.48 -13.51 -0.25
C PRO A 207 -8.55 -13.76 0.94
N GLU A 208 -8.41 -15.03 1.36
CA GLU A 208 -7.47 -15.45 2.39
C GLU A 208 -6.02 -15.05 2.06
N ALA A 209 -5.68 -15.05 0.78
CA ALA A 209 -4.37 -14.66 0.27
C ALA A 209 -3.91 -13.26 0.74
N PHE A 210 -4.85 -12.34 1.00
CA PHE A 210 -4.52 -10.97 1.46
C PHE A 210 -4.01 -10.92 2.91
N PHE A 211 -4.00 -12.05 3.58
CA PHE A 211 -3.45 -12.22 4.93
C PHE A 211 -2.27 -13.20 4.96
N TYR A 212 -1.91 -13.75 3.79
CA TYR A 212 -0.85 -14.75 3.70
C TYR A 212 0.51 -14.15 4.07
N ASN A 213 1.18 -14.73 5.05
CA ASN A 213 2.43 -14.25 5.66
C ASN A 213 2.36 -12.83 6.29
N ALA A 214 1.23 -12.13 6.24
CA ALA A 214 1.16 -10.74 6.67
C ALA A 214 1.57 -10.53 8.13
N ASP A 215 1.12 -11.41 9.05
CA ASP A 215 1.51 -11.34 10.47
C ASP A 215 2.99 -11.64 10.68
N ILE A 216 3.57 -12.55 9.89
CA ILE A 216 5.00 -12.89 9.99
C ILE A 216 5.86 -11.70 9.56
N VAL A 217 5.47 -11.04 8.47
CA VAL A 217 6.16 -9.83 7.98
C VAL A 217 6.03 -8.68 8.98
N TYR A 218 4.85 -8.48 9.57
CA TYR A 218 4.69 -7.47 10.62
C TYR A 218 5.55 -7.76 11.85
N ARG A 219 5.67 -9.05 12.24
CA ARG A 219 6.59 -9.47 13.30
C ARG A 219 8.05 -9.25 12.93
N GLY A 220 8.41 -9.22 11.65
CA GLY A 220 9.72 -8.78 11.16
C GLY A 220 10.11 -7.38 11.63
N LEU A 221 9.11 -6.50 11.89
CA LEU A 221 9.32 -5.17 12.46
C LEU A 221 9.35 -5.18 14.00
N SER A 222 8.51 -5.99 14.63
CA SER A 222 8.21 -5.87 16.06
C SER A 222 8.87 -6.94 16.96
N VAL A 223 9.34 -8.06 16.40
CA VAL A 223 9.81 -9.22 17.16
C VAL A 223 11.21 -9.67 16.78
N VAL A 224 11.58 -9.58 15.49
CA VAL A 224 12.90 -10.02 15.02
C VAL A 224 14.00 -9.18 15.68
N GLN A 225 14.99 -9.86 16.27
CA GLN A 225 16.11 -9.25 17.00
C GLN A 225 17.34 -9.16 16.09
N PHE A 226 17.97 -8.01 16.10
CA PHE A 226 19.23 -7.75 15.41
C PHE A 226 20.33 -7.53 16.44
N GLU A 227 21.30 -8.43 16.48
CA GLU A 227 22.42 -8.35 17.40
C GLU A 227 23.45 -7.31 16.93
N SER A 228 23.94 -6.51 17.85
CA SER A 228 24.99 -5.55 17.54
C SER A 228 26.29 -5.96 18.26
N PRO A 229 27.41 -6.17 17.53
CA PRO A 229 27.57 -6.33 16.09
C PRO A 229 27.00 -7.66 15.57
N PRO A 230 26.81 -7.91 14.26
CA PRO A 230 27.30 -7.11 13.13
C PRO A 230 26.37 -5.97 12.70
N TYR A 231 25.13 -5.92 13.22
CA TYR A 231 24.22 -4.83 12.91
C TYR A 231 24.61 -3.53 13.63
N ALA A 232 24.06 -2.41 13.18
CA ALA A 232 24.30 -1.11 13.80
C ALA A 232 23.84 -1.08 15.27
N ALA A 233 24.51 -0.28 16.11
CA ALA A 233 24.01 -0.02 17.46
C ALA A 233 22.69 0.75 17.42
N PRO A 234 21.75 0.53 18.38
CA PRO A 234 21.90 -0.24 19.61
C PRO A 234 21.61 -1.75 19.50
N GLY A 235 21.15 -2.26 18.34
CA GLY A 235 20.58 -3.57 18.20
C GLY A 235 19.11 -3.63 18.66
N GLY A 236 18.55 -4.84 18.77
CA GLY A 236 17.16 -5.05 19.16
C GLY A 236 16.20 -5.18 17.99
N THR A 237 14.94 -4.90 18.20
CA THR A 237 13.89 -4.95 17.16
C THR A 237 13.89 -3.67 16.30
N VAL A 238 13.30 -3.71 15.12
CA VAL A 238 13.05 -2.48 14.33
C VAL A 238 12.18 -1.49 15.12
N TYR A 239 11.14 -1.99 15.76
CA TYR A 239 10.33 -1.17 16.66
C TYR A 239 11.00 -1.05 18.02
N GLN A 240 11.53 0.11 18.31
CA GLN A 240 12.19 0.44 19.57
C GLN A 240 11.22 1.06 20.57
N PRO A 241 11.57 1.07 21.89
CA PRO A 241 10.80 1.81 22.90
C PRO A 241 10.54 3.27 22.48
N LEU A 242 9.40 3.80 22.92
CA LEU A 242 8.96 5.19 22.68
C LEU A 242 8.61 5.53 21.22
N GLY A 243 8.53 4.54 20.34
CA GLY A 243 8.13 4.74 18.95
C GLY A 243 9.29 5.08 18.01
N GLN A 244 10.51 4.88 18.42
CA GLN A 244 11.67 5.04 17.55
C GLN A 244 11.78 3.86 16.58
N ILE A 245 12.20 4.14 15.35
CA ILE A 245 12.46 3.12 14.33
C ILE A 245 13.96 2.90 14.20
N TYR A 246 14.37 1.65 14.41
CA TYR A 246 15.75 1.23 14.25
C TYR A 246 15.98 0.65 12.86
N TYR A 247 17.07 1.06 12.24
CA TYR A 247 17.51 0.61 10.93
C TYR A 247 18.79 -0.22 11.08
N PRO A 248 18.69 -1.57 11.12
CA PRO A 248 19.81 -2.45 11.46
C PRO A 248 21.04 -2.30 10.57
N MET A 249 20.84 -1.99 9.31
CA MET A 249 21.88 -1.82 8.29
C MET A 249 21.96 -0.40 7.72
N GLY A 250 21.36 0.58 8.42
CA GLY A 250 21.31 1.98 7.98
C GLY A 250 20.08 2.32 7.16
N ILE A 251 19.99 3.59 6.75
CA ILE A 251 18.86 4.18 6.02
C ILE A 251 19.24 4.33 4.55
N SER A 252 18.55 3.65 3.65
CA SER A 252 18.85 3.69 2.22
C SER A 252 18.33 4.94 1.49
N TRP A 253 17.31 5.59 2.09
CA TRP A 253 16.67 6.75 1.47
C TRP A 253 17.23 8.11 1.89
N GLY A 254 18.17 8.14 2.82
CA GLY A 254 18.75 9.36 3.38
C GLY A 254 17.81 10.13 4.34
N VAL A 255 16.59 9.64 4.55
CA VAL A 255 15.62 10.24 5.50
C VAL A 255 14.82 9.16 6.21
N ARG A 256 14.47 9.41 7.47
CA ARG A 256 13.54 8.59 8.23
C ARG A 256 12.10 8.84 7.78
N ARG A 257 11.25 7.82 7.88
CA ARG A 257 9.85 7.87 7.43
C ARG A 257 8.88 7.44 8.53
N PRO A 258 8.83 8.13 9.69
CA PRO A 258 8.08 7.68 10.85
C PRO A 258 6.58 7.49 10.58
N ALA A 259 5.96 8.36 9.79
CA ALA A 259 4.53 8.26 9.45
C ALA A 259 4.16 6.97 8.68
N THR A 260 5.11 6.38 7.96
CA THR A 260 4.91 5.10 7.26
C THR A 260 4.54 3.97 8.24
N PHE A 261 5.17 3.97 9.40
CA PHE A 261 4.92 2.98 10.44
C PHE A 261 3.58 3.20 11.13
N VAL A 262 3.11 4.43 11.23
CA VAL A 262 1.71 4.71 11.63
C VAL A 262 0.72 4.09 10.66
N GLY A 263 1.00 4.14 9.35
CA GLY A 263 0.18 3.53 8.31
C GLY A 263 0.03 2.03 8.50
N VAL A 264 1.16 1.32 8.57
CA VAL A 264 1.16 -0.15 8.71
C VAL A 264 0.55 -0.59 10.04
N ASP A 265 0.85 0.10 11.14
CA ASP A 265 0.28 -0.24 12.45
C ASP A 265 -1.24 -0.02 12.50
N GLY A 266 -1.74 1.02 11.82
CA GLY A 266 -3.17 1.27 11.70
C GLY A 266 -3.92 0.10 11.04
N PHE A 267 -3.34 -0.48 10.00
CA PHE A 267 -3.87 -1.70 9.39
C PHE A 267 -3.66 -2.92 10.28
N ALA A 268 -2.46 -3.10 10.85
CA ALA A 268 -2.15 -4.22 11.70
C ALA A 268 -3.07 -4.28 12.92
N ASN A 269 -3.40 -3.15 13.54
CA ASN A 269 -4.36 -3.07 14.65
C ASN A 269 -5.77 -3.56 14.29
N VAL A 270 -6.10 -3.61 13.00
CA VAL A 270 -7.40 -4.12 12.51
C VAL A 270 -7.34 -5.57 12.10
N TYR A 271 -6.21 -6.01 11.54
CA TYR A 271 -6.10 -7.26 10.79
C TYR A 271 -5.14 -8.28 11.38
N SER A 272 -4.13 -7.87 12.12
CA SER A 272 -3.14 -8.78 12.72
C SER A 272 -3.68 -9.47 13.98
N ALA A 273 -3.01 -10.54 14.35
CA ALA A 273 -3.30 -11.25 15.59
C ALA A 273 -3.10 -10.33 16.82
N PRO A 274 -3.94 -10.47 17.87
CA PRO A 274 -3.90 -9.59 19.04
C PRO A 274 -2.52 -9.52 19.73
N ASP A 275 -1.77 -10.61 19.71
CA ASP A 275 -0.45 -10.74 20.34
C ASP A 275 0.67 -10.01 19.57
N THR A 276 0.36 -9.36 18.45
CA THR A 276 1.31 -8.49 17.73
C THR A 276 1.52 -7.13 18.40
N ASN A 277 0.67 -6.76 19.37
CA ASN A 277 0.68 -5.46 20.06
C ASN A 277 0.58 -4.24 19.12
N ALA A 278 -0.03 -4.41 17.94
CA ALA A 278 -0.10 -3.38 16.90
C ALA A 278 -0.75 -2.07 17.37
N GLY A 279 -1.73 -2.15 18.29
CA GLY A 279 -2.37 -0.96 18.86
C GLY A 279 -1.43 -0.12 19.74
N GLU A 280 -0.51 -0.75 20.45
CA GLU A 280 0.51 -0.06 21.26
C GLU A 280 1.56 0.62 20.38
N PHE A 281 2.02 -0.08 19.33
CA PHE A 281 2.95 0.49 18.35
C PHE A 281 2.31 1.65 17.58
N LEU A 282 1.06 1.50 17.14
CA LEU A 282 0.30 2.59 16.52
C LEU A 282 0.28 3.83 17.42
N ALA A 283 -0.03 3.65 18.70
CA ALA A 283 -0.07 4.76 19.66
C ALA A 283 1.31 5.40 19.87
N ALA A 284 2.38 4.59 19.89
CA ALA A 284 3.75 5.08 20.07
C ALA A 284 4.21 5.88 18.83
N HIS A 285 4.10 5.30 17.62
CA HIS A 285 4.53 5.95 16.38
C HIS A 285 3.68 7.17 16.04
N ALA A 286 2.39 7.16 16.37
CA ALA A 286 1.52 8.33 16.20
C ALA A 286 1.92 9.48 17.15
N ARG A 287 2.31 9.20 18.41
CA ARG A 287 2.85 10.21 19.33
C ARG A 287 4.16 10.80 18.82
N ASP A 288 5.08 9.96 18.33
CA ASP A 288 6.36 10.41 17.78
C ASP A 288 6.13 11.29 16.54
N THR A 289 5.31 10.84 15.59
CA THR A 289 4.92 11.65 14.42
C THR A 289 4.28 12.97 14.83
N ARG A 290 3.40 12.96 15.85
CA ARG A 290 2.80 14.18 16.38
C ARG A 290 3.84 15.12 17.02
N ALA A 291 4.84 14.59 17.72
CA ALA A 291 5.93 15.39 18.27
C ALA A 291 6.72 16.10 17.17
N LEU A 292 6.94 15.44 16.02
CA LEU A 292 7.58 16.06 14.86
C LEU A 292 6.75 17.21 14.29
N GLN A 293 5.44 17.07 14.19
CA GLN A 293 4.53 18.14 13.75
C GLN A 293 4.52 19.34 14.69
N LEU A 294 4.61 19.12 16.00
CA LEU A 294 4.59 20.18 17.01
C LEU A 294 5.86 21.06 17.02
N ARG A 295 6.91 20.68 16.30
CA ARG A 295 8.10 21.52 16.09
C ARG A 295 7.81 22.76 15.24
N TRP A 296 6.75 22.70 14.40
CA TRP A 296 6.46 23.71 13.39
C TRP A 296 5.09 24.33 13.60
N LYS A 297 4.95 25.61 13.24
CA LYS A 297 3.67 26.34 13.37
C LYS A 297 2.66 25.93 12.29
N ASP A 298 3.13 25.41 11.17
CA ASP A 298 2.33 24.99 10.02
C ASP A 298 1.94 23.51 10.06
N GLY A 299 2.38 22.75 11.09
CA GLY A 299 2.02 21.35 11.30
C GLY A 299 2.74 20.36 10.38
N ARG A 300 3.72 20.80 9.60
CA ARG A 300 4.56 19.88 8.81
C ARG A 300 5.36 18.94 9.72
N ILE A 301 5.77 17.80 9.18
CA ILE A 301 6.58 16.80 9.89
C ILE A 301 8.07 17.09 9.70
N TYR A 302 8.49 17.43 8.49
CA TYR A 302 9.89 17.51 8.09
C TYR A 302 10.41 18.94 8.07
N ALA A 303 11.72 19.10 8.33
CA ALA A 303 12.41 20.37 8.16
C ALA A 303 12.58 20.72 6.67
N ASP A 304 12.83 22.01 6.39
CA ASP A 304 13.24 22.46 5.07
C ASP A 304 14.68 22.02 4.76
N GLY A 305 14.96 21.78 3.51
CA GLY A 305 16.32 21.46 3.03
C GLY A 305 16.78 20.02 3.33
N ASN A 306 18.09 19.81 3.29
CA ASN A 306 18.75 18.51 3.46
C ASN A 306 19.21 18.26 4.88
N THR A 307 18.32 18.33 5.83
CA THR A 307 18.57 17.94 7.22
C THR A 307 18.14 16.49 7.46
N GLU A 308 18.35 15.96 8.64
CA GLU A 308 17.99 14.58 9.02
C GLU A 308 16.54 14.19 8.66
N ASP A 309 15.65 15.18 8.68
CA ASP A 309 14.22 15.00 8.40
C ASP A 309 13.84 15.30 6.96
N SER A 310 14.77 15.77 6.13
CA SER A 310 14.38 16.36 4.89
C SER A 310 14.35 15.39 3.80
N TYR A 311 13.68 15.59 2.76
CA TYR A 311 14.00 15.99 1.82
C TYR A 311 13.52 15.86 0.56
N LYS A 312 12.66 15.12 0.17
CA LYS A 312 12.18 15.07 -1.18
C LYS A 312 10.83 15.74 -1.31
N LEU A 313 10.60 16.32 -2.44
CA LEU A 313 9.29 16.80 -2.85
C LEU A 313 8.24 15.68 -2.65
N GLY A 314 7.08 15.98 -2.09
CA GLY A 314 6.02 15.00 -1.87
C GLY A 314 6.08 14.21 -0.55
N LYS A 315 7.09 14.43 0.30
CA LYS A 315 7.21 13.68 1.56
C LYS A 315 6.13 14.01 2.59
N GLU A 316 5.68 15.26 2.66
CA GLU A 316 4.57 15.67 3.53
C GLU A 316 3.26 15.06 3.06
N GLU A 317 3.01 15.06 1.77
CA GLU A 317 1.84 14.45 1.15
C GLU A 317 1.83 12.94 1.39
N TYR A 318 2.99 12.28 1.28
CA TYR A 318 3.12 10.86 1.59
C TYR A 318 2.86 10.59 3.07
N ALA A 319 3.40 11.39 3.98
CA ALA A 319 3.13 11.26 5.40
C ALA A 319 1.64 11.44 5.72
N MET A 320 0.99 12.45 5.12
CA MET A 320 -0.46 12.66 5.26
C MET A 320 -1.27 11.48 4.72
N GLN A 321 -0.85 10.89 3.60
CA GLN A 321 -1.48 9.68 3.06
C GLN A 321 -1.41 8.52 4.07
N GLN A 322 -0.25 8.28 4.68
CA GLN A 322 -0.08 7.20 5.65
C GLN A 322 -0.95 7.40 6.90
N LEU A 323 -1.01 8.63 7.43
CA LEU A 323 -1.88 8.97 8.54
C LEU A 323 -3.37 8.80 8.18
N ALA A 324 -3.76 9.21 6.96
CA ALA A 324 -5.12 9.05 6.47
C ALA A 324 -5.49 7.56 6.29
N LEU A 325 -4.57 6.73 5.81
CA LEU A 325 -4.78 5.28 5.68
C LEU A 325 -4.95 4.61 7.04
N ALA A 326 -4.13 4.96 8.04
CA ALA A 326 -4.28 4.46 9.41
C ALA A 326 -5.65 4.83 10.01
N TRP A 327 -6.05 6.10 9.86
CA TRP A 327 -7.37 6.55 10.30
C TRP A 327 -8.50 5.82 9.57
N TRP A 328 -8.39 5.66 8.26
CA TRP A 328 -9.39 4.99 7.45
C TRP A 328 -9.54 3.51 7.83
N ALA A 329 -8.45 2.79 8.02
CA ALA A 329 -8.46 1.41 8.47
C ALA A 329 -9.24 1.24 9.80
N GLY A 330 -8.95 2.09 10.79
CA GLY A 330 -9.64 2.07 12.09
C GLY A 330 -11.09 2.53 12.03
N SER A 331 -11.40 3.49 11.16
CA SER A 331 -12.74 4.08 11.03
C SER A 331 -13.70 3.23 10.21
N TRP A 332 -13.21 2.31 9.41
CA TRP A 332 -14.05 1.55 8.49
C TRP A 332 -15.13 0.68 9.19
N LYS A 333 -14.90 0.27 10.42
CA LYS A 333 -15.93 -0.41 11.24
C LYS A 333 -17.22 0.41 11.37
N PHE A 334 -17.14 1.73 11.18
CA PHE A 334 -18.21 2.70 11.42
C PHE A 334 -18.50 3.60 10.21
N GLY A 335 -17.80 3.39 9.08
CA GLY A 335 -17.86 4.26 7.92
C GLY A 335 -19.14 4.12 7.08
N PRO A 336 -19.46 5.11 6.23
CA PRO A 336 -20.60 5.06 5.33
C PRO A 336 -20.41 3.96 4.29
N LYS A 337 -21.53 3.42 3.81
CA LYS A 337 -21.53 2.43 2.74
C LYS A 337 -21.08 3.09 1.44
N MET A 338 -19.90 2.73 0.96
CA MET A 338 -19.38 3.22 -0.33
C MET A 338 -19.88 2.32 -1.45
N GLN A 339 -21.15 2.46 -1.81
CA GLN A 339 -21.72 1.77 -2.97
C GLN A 339 -21.93 2.78 -4.09
N VAL A 340 -21.32 2.49 -5.22
CA VAL A 340 -21.51 3.23 -6.47
C VAL A 340 -21.93 2.24 -7.54
N ASP A 341 -22.92 2.60 -8.34
CA ASP A 341 -23.28 1.81 -9.52
C ASP A 341 -22.33 2.15 -10.67
N TYR A 342 -21.48 1.20 -11.03
CA TYR A 342 -20.55 1.31 -12.14
C TYR A 342 -21.03 0.62 -13.42
N SER A 343 -22.26 0.14 -13.46
CA SER A 343 -22.81 -0.58 -14.62
C SER A 343 -22.89 0.29 -15.89
N ALA A 344 -22.96 1.61 -15.71
CA ALA A 344 -23.00 2.58 -16.81
C ALA A 344 -21.63 2.84 -17.47
N TYR A 345 -20.52 2.36 -16.88
CA TYR A 345 -19.19 2.61 -17.43
C TYR A 345 -18.75 1.46 -18.33
N PRO A 346 -18.34 1.76 -19.58
CA PRO A 346 -17.93 0.72 -20.52
C PRO A 346 -16.64 0.04 -20.01
N ASN A 347 -16.52 -1.26 -20.34
CA ASN A 347 -15.28 -1.99 -20.14
C ASN A 347 -14.20 -1.42 -21.06
N VAL A 348 -13.11 -0.96 -20.50
CA VAL A 348 -11.95 -0.51 -21.26
C VAL A 348 -11.06 -1.72 -21.53
N ARG A 349 -11.09 -2.21 -22.77
CA ARG A 349 -10.10 -3.17 -23.22
C ARG A 349 -8.90 -2.44 -23.78
N LEU A 350 -7.73 -2.75 -23.25
CA LEU A 350 -6.48 -2.32 -23.86
C LEU A 350 -6.20 -3.24 -25.07
N ASP A 351 -6.89 -2.97 -26.17
CA ASP A 351 -6.50 -3.52 -27.49
C ASP A 351 -5.25 -2.76 -27.97
N ARG A 352 -4.15 -2.98 -27.30
CA ARG A 352 -2.84 -2.64 -27.85
C ARG A 352 -2.20 -3.93 -28.32
N GLY A 353 -2.32 -4.17 -29.63
CA GLY A 353 -1.43 -5.10 -30.29
C GLY A 353 0.02 -4.63 -30.08
N TYR A 354 0.80 -5.42 -29.35
CA TYR A 354 2.23 -5.45 -29.38
C TYR A 354 2.67 -6.64 -30.22
#